data_ec5102e5ed0ab11c3745799d0e6af0d8
#
_entry.id   ec5102e5ed0ab11c3745799d0e6af0d8
#
_cell.length_a   1.000
_cell.length_b   1.000
_cell.length_c   1.000
_cell.angle_alpha   90.00
_cell.angle_beta   90.00
_cell.angle_gamma   90.00
#
_symmetry.space_group_name_H-M   'P 1'
#
loop_
_entity.id
_entity.type
_entity.pdbx_description
1 polymer ?
#
loop_
_entity_poly.entity_id
_entity_poly.type
_entity_poly.pdbx_seq_one_letter_code
_entity_poly.pdbx_strand_id
1 'polypeptide(L)'
;MTSIRQFQRYIWLVDLLYSRGALTRQQINDYWQNASLNDEDEAAIPRRTFFRMKDDILILFGIEIKCVGNKYTIANRDDIKNDDVQHWLLNSFSVSNLLMEGQRLRDRLLLEDIPSGNKYLTQVIDAMRRNLTLRVEYQSFKMSISRIFEIAPYCIKVFKQRWYIIGLREGNDELHFYSLDRVLSMQITENAFKVPKSFNADAFLHNYYGVMAGTMPAESVLLRVTPFRANYLRSLPLHHSQNEVERTDEYSLFEYWIAPTADFIQELRSFLPDIIVLRPLWLREKFIN
;
A
#
# COMPACT_ATOMS: atom_id res chain seq x y z
N MET A 1 10.93 17.40 -26.15
CA MET A 1 10.66 16.16 -25.37
C MET A 1 9.34 16.34 -24.65
N THR A 2 8.36 15.45 -24.84
CA THR A 2 7.07 15.53 -24.13
C THR A 2 7.29 15.27 -22.63
N SER A 3 6.54 15.94 -21.76
CA SER A 3 6.63 15.81 -20.29
C SER A 3 6.50 14.35 -19.81
N ILE A 4 5.75 13.52 -20.52
CA ILE A 4 5.57 12.09 -20.23
C ILE A 4 6.88 11.30 -20.39
N ARG A 5 7.62 11.50 -21.50
CA ARG A 5 8.91 10.81 -21.73
C ARG A 5 9.97 11.19 -20.70
N GLN A 6 9.96 12.43 -20.26
CA GLN A 6 10.87 12.90 -19.21
C GLN A 6 10.57 12.22 -17.87
N PHE A 7 9.28 12.10 -17.51
CA PHE A 7 8.83 11.40 -16.32
C PHE A 7 9.23 9.91 -16.36
N GLN A 8 9.06 9.24 -17.49
CA GLN A 8 9.47 7.84 -17.67
C GLN A 8 10.98 7.63 -17.48
N ARG A 9 11.82 8.56 -17.95
CA ARG A 9 13.27 8.55 -17.72
C ARG A 9 13.62 8.69 -16.23
N TYR A 10 12.86 9.48 -15.45
CA TYR A 10 13.07 9.59 -14.00
C TYR A 10 12.81 8.28 -13.30
N ILE A 11 11.69 7.65 -13.61
CA ILE A 11 11.30 6.37 -13.03
C ILE A 11 12.33 5.28 -13.39
N TRP A 12 12.74 5.22 -14.65
CA TRP A 12 13.77 4.29 -15.11
C TRP A 12 15.09 4.45 -14.32
N LEU A 13 15.57 5.68 -14.12
CA LEU A 13 16.80 5.91 -13.38
C LEU A 13 16.68 5.52 -11.91
N VAL A 14 15.55 5.83 -11.29
CA VAL A 14 15.26 5.43 -9.90
C VAL A 14 15.21 3.91 -9.78
N ASP A 15 14.45 3.23 -10.65
CA ASP A 15 14.33 1.78 -10.65
C ASP A 15 15.68 1.09 -10.86
N LEU A 16 16.48 1.58 -11.81
CA LEU A 16 17.83 1.07 -12.05
C LEU A 16 18.72 1.15 -10.82
N LEU A 17 18.75 2.31 -10.14
CA LEU A 17 19.57 2.50 -8.96
C LEU A 17 19.01 1.77 -7.72
N TYR A 18 17.69 1.63 -7.64
CA TYR A 18 17.05 0.90 -6.56
C TYR A 18 17.27 -0.61 -6.67
N SER A 19 17.19 -1.17 -7.88
CA SER A 19 17.35 -2.61 -8.13
C SER A 19 18.83 -3.05 -8.16
N ARG A 20 19.72 -2.25 -8.78
CA ARG A 20 21.12 -2.62 -9.01
C ARG A 20 22.10 -2.03 -7.98
N GLY A 21 21.65 -1.04 -7.18
CA GLY A 21 22.51 -0.37 -6.20
C GLY A 21 23.41 0.70 -6.83
N ALA A 22 24.63 0.83 -6.31
CA ALA A 22 25.56 1.90 -6.71
C ALA A 22 26.20 1.63 -8.09
N LEU A 23 25.96 2.51 -9.05
CA LEU A 23 26.44 2.41 -10.42
C LEU A 23 27.29 3.61 -10.83
N THR A 24 28.34 3.39 -11.63
CA THR A 24 29.08 4.46 -12.29
C THR A 24 28.24 5.09 -13.40
N ARG A 25 28.62 6.30 -13.80
CA ARG A 25 27.98 6.99 -14.92
C ARG A 25 28.03 6.18 -16.23
N GLN A 26 29.13 5.47 -16.46
CA GLN A 26 29.29 4.62 -17.63
C GLN A 26 28.31 3.44 -17.56
N GLN A 27 28.22 2.74 -16.45
CA GLN A 27 27.27 1.64 -16.28
C GLN A 27 25.83 2.09 -16.48
N ILE A 28 25.46 3.28 -15.97
CA ILE A 28 24.13 3.85 -16.20
C ILE A 28 23.87 4.08 -17.70
N ASN A 29 24.86 4.59 -18.45
CA ASN A 29 24.73 4.78 -19.89
C ASN A 29 24.67 3.44 -20.65
N ASP A 30 25.40 2.41 -20.21
CA ASP A 30 25.35 1.06 -20.80
C ASP A 30 23.95 0.47 -20.65
N TYR A 31 23.29 0.66 -19.50
CA TYR A 31 21.90 0.27 -19.29
C TYR A 31 20.93 1.12 -20.11
N TRP A 32 21.22 2.44 -20.27
CA TRP A 32 20.41 3.34 -21.08
C TRP A 32 20.37 2.94 -22.55
N GLN A 33 21.51 2.54 -23.12
CA GLN A 33 21.58 2.08 -24.51
C GLN A 33 20.65 0.90 -24.81
N ASN A 34 20.42 0.04 -23.82
CA ASN A 34 19.56 -1.14 -23.96
C ASN A 34 18.14 -0.91 -23.41
N ALA A 35 17.82 0.30 -22.94
CA ALA A 35 16.51 0.61 -22.43
C ALA A 35 15.51 0.82 -23.57
N SER A 36 14.32 0.25 -23.45
CA SER A 36 13.22 0.43 -24.40
C SER A 36 12.74 1.88 -24.52
N LEU A 37 13.05 2.70 -23.52
CA LEU A 37 12.77 4.14 -23.50
C LEU A 37 13.74 4.96 -24.34
N ASN A 38 14.81 4.34 -24.83
CA ASN A 38 15.82 4.98 -25.67
C ASN A 38 15.46 4.85 -27.16
N ASP A 39 14.33 5.41 -27.57
CA ASP A 39 13.81 5.33 -28.95
C ASP A 39 14.69 6.06 -29.96
N GLU A 40 15.58 6.95 -29.50
CA GLU A 40 16.42 7.79 -30.34
C GLU A 40 17.87 7.23 -30.48
N ASP A 41 18.11 6.00 -30.01
CA ASP A 41 19.42 5.33 -29.98
C ASP A 41 20.55 6.23 -29.38
N GLU A 42 20.20 7.02 -28.37
CA GLU A 42 21.17 7.86 -27.67
C GLU A 42 22.25 6.99 -27.02
N ALA A 43 23.50 7.17 -27.41
CA ALA A 43 24.62 6.42 -26.85
C ALA A 43 24.85 6.70 -25.36
N ALA A 44 24.41 7.85 -24.86
CA ALA A 44 24.52 8.22 -23.45
C ALA A 44 23.53 9.33 -23.09
N ILE A 45 23.07 9.35 -21.84
CA ILE A 45 22.32 10.48 -21.32
C ILE A 45 23.29 11.67 -21.17
N PRO A 46 23.02 12.84 -21.80
CA PRO A 46 23.90 14.00 -21.66
C PRO A 46 24.12 14.41 -20.20
N ARG A 47 25.32 14.85 -19.85
CA ARG A 47 25.67 15.20 -18.45
C ARG A 47 24.69 16.18 -17.82
N ARG A 48 24.35 17.25 -18.56
CA ARG A 48 23.38 18.28 -18.08
C ARG A 48 21.99 17.67 -17.83
N THR A 49 21.53 16.80 -18.72
CA THR A 49 20.24 16.10 -18.59
C THR A 49 20.23 15.21 -17.36
N PHE A 50 21.30 14.44 -17.13
CA PHE A 50 21.41 13.58 -15.96
C PHE A 50 21.37 14.34 -14.63
N PHE A 51 22.07 15.45 -14.52
CA PHE A 51 22.03 16.26 -13.28
C PHE A 51 20.64 16.86 -13.06
N ARG A 52 20.00 17.38 -14.13
CA ARG A 52 18.62 17.85 -14.03
C ARG A 52 17.66 16.74 -13.61
N MET A 53 17.81 15.52 -14.16
CA MET A 53 17.00 14.38 -13.74
C MET A 53 17.13 14.11 -12.24
N LYS A 54 18.34 14.16 -11.68
CA LYS A 54 18.56 13.99 -10.25
C LYS A 54 17.83 15.04 -9.41
N ASP A 55 17.92 16.31 -9.82
CA ASP A 55 17.27 17.42 -9.11
C ASP A 55 15.74 17.30 -9.20
N ASP A 56 15.22 16.98 -10.38
CA ASP A 56 13.78 16.78 -10.60
C ASP A 56 13.26 15.55 -9.81
N ILE A 57 14.03 14.47 -9.73
CA ILE A 57 13.69 13.26 -8.94
C ILE A 57 13.62 13.60 -7.45
N LEU A 58 14.54 14.40 -6.94
CA LEU A 58 14.50 14.86 -5.56
C LEU A 58 13.25 15.70 -5.28
N ILE A 59 12.93 16.65 -6.17
CA ILE A 59 11.76 17.53 -6.02
C ILE A 59 10.44 16.76 -6.13
N LEU A 60 10.33 15.84 -7.09
CA LEU A 60 9.07 15.14 -7.39
C LEU A 60 8.80 13.97 -6.46
N PHE A 61 9.85 13.25 -6.05
CA PHE A 61 9.71 11.98 -5.34
C PHE A 61 10.37 11.97 -3.96
N GLY A 62 11.10 13.02 -3.58
CA GLY A 62 11.88 13.04 -2.34
C GLY A 62 13.05 12.04 -2.34
N ILE A 63 13.47 11.54 -3.52
CA ILE A 63 14.52 10.53 -3.66
C ILE A 63 15.85 11.23 -3.95
N GLU A 64 16.79 11.10 -3.02
CA GLU A 64 18.09 11.74 -3.14
C GLU A 64 19.11 10.81 -3.80
N ILE A 65 19.60 11.18 -5.00
CA ILE A 65 20.66 10.45 -5.70
C ILE A 65 22.01 11.16 -5.46
N LYS A 66 22.91 10.52 -4.72
CA LYS A 66 24.28 11.00 -4.43
C LYS A 66 25.35 10.25 -5.22
N CYS A 67 26.47 10.94 -5.44
CA CYS A 67 27.68 10.34 -5.99
C CYS A 67 28.68 10.10 -4.87
N VAL A 68 29.03 8.84 -4.63
CA VAL A 68 30.03 8.44 -3.64
C VAL A 68 31.05 7.54 -4.34
N GLY A 69 32.33 7.90 -4.29
CA GLY A 69 33.39 7.12 -4.93
C GLY A 69 33.16 6.88 -6.44
N ASN A 70 32.73 7.91 -7.18
CA ASN A 70 32.41 7.84 -8.60
C ASN A 70 31.20 6.95 -8.97
N LYS A 71 30.41 6.52 -7.99
CA LYS A 71 29.18 5.75 -8.18
C LYS A 71 27.98 6.53 -7.69
N TYR A 72 26.89 6.48 -8.43
CA TYR A 72 25.61 7.08 -8.07
C TYR A 72 24.75 6.05 -7.34
N THR A 73 24.15 6.46 -6.24
CA THR A 73 23.27 5.62 -5.41
C THR A 73 22.15 6.45 -4.81
N ILE A 74 21.07 5.80 -4.41
CA ILE A 74 19.99 6.43 -3.64
C ILE A 74 20.48 6.56 -2.20
N ALA A 75 20.64 7.81 -1.71
CA ALA A 75 21.22 8.11 -0.41
C ALA A 75 20.24 7.84 0.75
N ASN A 76 18.97 8.11 0.56
CA ASN A 76 17.90 7.93 1.55
C ASN A 76 17.11 6.62 1.37
N ARG A 77 17.78 5.55 0.96
CA ARG A 77 17.14 4.25 0.65
C ARG A 77 16.44 3.64 1.87
N ASP A 78 17.00 3.80 3.05
CA ASP A 78 16.41 3.25 4.29
C ASP A 78 15.19 4.07 4.73
N ASP A 79 15.21 5.39 4.53
CA ASP A 79 14.05 6.24 4.78
C ASP A 79 12.90 5.87 3.84
N ILE A 80 13.19 5.61 2.56
CA ILE A 80 12.20 5.15 1.57
C ILE A 80 11.61 3.80 1.93
N LYS A 81 12.41 2.87 2.46
CA LYS A 81 11.91 1.55 2.90
C LYS A 81 10.98 1.66 4.11
N ASN A 82 11.20 2.65 4.95
CA ASN A 82 10.42 2.91 6.16
C ASN A 82 9.19 3.80 5.87
N ASP A 83 9.11 4.43 4.69
CA ASP A 83 7.95 5.18 4.23
C ASP A 83 7.10 4.29 3.30
N ASP A 84 6.05 3.70 3.83
CA ASP A 84 5.16 2.79 3.12
C ASP A 84 4.60 3.39 1.83
N VAL A 85 4.33 4.70 1.81
CA VAL A 85 3.78 5.39 0.63
C VAL A 85 4.85 5.53 -0.46
N GLN A 86 6.06 5.97 -0.10
CA GLN A 86 7.16 6.10 -1.07
C GLN A 86 7.58 4.73 -1.61
N HIS A 87 7.68 3.73 -0.75
CA HIS A 87 8.00 2.35 -1.14
C HIS A 87 6.93 1.76 -2.08
N TRP A 88 5.65 1.96 -1.77
CA TRP A 88 4.54 1.52 -2.61
C TRP A 88 4.55 2.22 -3.98
N LEU A 89 4.78 3.54 -4.01
CA LEU A 89 4.88 4.30 -5.27
C LEU A 89 6.03 3.80 -6.13
N LEU A 90 7.21 3.60 -5.55
CA LEU A 90 8.38 3.08 -6.29
C LEU A 90 8.11 1.71 -6.88
N ASN A 91 7.57 0.79 -6.10
CA ASN A 91 7.22 -0.55 -6.58
C ASN A 91 6.16 -0.48 -7.70
N SER A 92 5.15 0.37 -7.55
CA SER A 92 4.11 0.56 -8.56
C SER A 92 4.67 1.14 -9.86
N PHE A 93 5.62 2.07 -9.77
CA PHE A 93 6.29 2.65 -10.93
C PHE A 93 7.23 1.65 -11.61
N SER A 94 8.01 0.87 -10.84
CA SER A 94 8.89 -0.18 -11.38
C SER A 94 8.09 -1.20 -12.17
N VAL A 95 6.96 -1.68 -11.61
CA VAL A 95 6.03 -2.58 -12.31
C VAL A 95 5.46 -1.91 -13.55
N SER A 96 5.03 -0.65 -13.47
CA SER A 96 4.50 0.09 -14.63
C SER A 96 5.52 0.21 -15.74
N ASN A 97 6.80 0.48 -15.44
CA ASN A 97 7.87 0.54 -16.45
C ASN A 97 8.10 -0.82 -17.11
N LEU A 98 8.21 -1.89 -16.33
CA LEU A 98 8.36 -3.25 -16.87
C LEU A 98 7.19 -3.61 -17.78
N LEU A 99 5.96 -3.19 -17.44
CA LEU A 99 4.77 -3.40 -18.27
C LEU A 99 4.81 -2.57 -19.55
N MET A 100 5.38 -1.35 -19.52
CA MET A 100 5.54 -0.51 -20.69
C MET A 100 6.66 -1.03 -21.61
N GLU A 101 7.77 -1.51 -21.04
CA GLU A 101 8.82 -2.22 -21.79
C GLU A 101 8.27 -3.51 -22.42
N GLY A 102 7.35 -4.17 -21.75
CA GLY A 102 6.66 -5.37 -22.22
C GLY A 102 5.50 -5.13 -23.18
N GLN A 103 5.37 -3.96 -23.87
CA GLN A 103 4.24 -3.72 -24.80
C GLN A 103 4.06 -4.84 -25.84
N ARG A 104 5.15 -5.47 -26.29
CA ARG A 104 5.13 -6.65 -27.18
C ARG A 104 4.70 -7.96 -26.50
N LEU A 105 4.56 -7.94 -25.17
CA LEU A 105 4.16 -9.08 -24.32
C LEU A 105 2.81 -8.86 -23.65
N ARG A 106 2.05 -7.86 -24.07
CA ARG A 106 0.79 -7.45 -23.43
C ARG A 106 -0.24 -8.58 -23.35
N ASP A 107 -0.23 -9.44 -24.36
CA ASP A 107 -1.05 -10.67 -24.45
C ASP A 107 -0.62 -11.77 -23.47
N ARG A 108 0.56 -11.65 -22.87
CA ARG A 108 1.14 -12.59 -21.90
C ARG A 108 1.14 -12.05 -20.47
N LEU A 109 0.70 -10.80 -20.27
CA LEU A 109 0.64 -10.14 -18.97
C LEU A 109 -0.82 -10.11 -18.50
N LEU A 110 -1.14 -11.00 -17.58
CA LEU A 110 -2.46 -11.06 -16.97
C LEU A 110 -2.41 -10.29 -15.65
N LEU A 111 -3.09 -9.15 -15.62
CA LEU A 111 -3.19 -8.30 -14.44
C LEU A 111 -4.57 -8.45 -13.84
N GLU A 112 -4.63 -8.49 -12.52
CA GLU A 112 -5.91 -8.38 -11.83
C GLU A 112 -6.44 -6.94 -11.97
N ASP A 113 -7.74 -6.81 -12.24
CA ASP A 113 -8.41 -5.52 -12.20
C ASP A 113 -8.36 -4.96 -10.77
N ILE A 114 -7.76 -3.79 -10.61
CA ILE A 114 -7.85 -3.05 -9.35
C ILE A 114 -9.19 -2.33 -9.35
N PRO A 115 -10.18 -2.74 -8.54
CA PRO A 115 -11.48 -2.11 -8.50
C PRO A 115 -11.34 -0.63 -8.19
N SER A 116 -11.89 0.17 -9.04
CA SER A 116 -11.66 1.60 -9.11
C SER A 116 -12.42 2.37 -8.03
N GLY A 117 -11.83 2.52 -6.86
CA GLY A 117 -12.15 3.66 -5.98
C GLY A 117 -11.54 4.98 -6.45
N ASN A 118 -10.76 4.96 -7.55
CA ASN A 118 -9.99 6.10 -8.05
C ASN A 118 -10.86 7.32 -8.42
N LYS A 119 -12.11 7.10 -8.80
CA LYS A 119 -13.05 8.19 -9.16
C LYS A 119 -13.15 9.26 -8.07
N TYR A 120 -13.16 8.87 -6.80
CA TYR A 120 -13.34 9.77 -5.67
C TYR A 120 -12.07 10.04 -4.88
N LEU A 121 -10.99 9.30 -5.15
CA LEU A 121 -9.74 9.39 -4.38
C LEU A 121 -9.15 10.80 -4.38
N THR A 122 -9.14 11.46 -5.53
CA THR A 122 -8.64 12.85 -5.66
C THR A 122 -9.46 13.82 -4.79
N GLN A 123 -10.78 13.65 -4.75
CA GLN A 123 -11.65 14.49 -3.92
C GLN A 123 -11.41 14.24 -2.42
N VAL A 124 -11.19 12.99 -2.02
CA VAL A 124 -10.86 12.66 -0.63
C VAL A 124 -9.54 13.30 -0.21
N ILE A 125 -8.50 13.18 -1.03
CA ILE A 125 -7.19 13.79 -0.76
C ILE A 125 -7.28 15.31 -0.70
N ASP A 126 -8.05 15.94 -1.60
CA ASP A 126 -8.24 17.39 -1.56
C ASP A 126 -9.00 17.84 -0.32
N ALA A 127 -10.05 17.12 0.08
CA ALA A 127 -10.79 17.39 1.31
C ALA A 127 -9.89 17.26 2.55
N MET A 128 -9.07 16.21 2.64
CA MET A 128 -8.11 16.02 3.73
C MET A 128 -7.08 17.17 3.77
N ARG A 129 -6.51 17.56 2.64
CA ARG A 129 -5.55 18.66 2.55
C ARG A 129 -6.13 19.99 3.02
N ARG A 130 -7.41 20.23 2.73
CA ARG A 130 -8.13 21.46 3.09
C ARG A 130 -8.82 21.39 4.45
N ASN A 131 -8.81 20.21 5.11
CA ASN A 131 -9.55 19.92 6.32
C ASN A 131 -11.05 20.21 6.20
N LEU A 132 -11.65 19.81 5.08
CA LEU A 132 -13.08 19.97 4.79
C LEU A 132 -13.78 18.62 4.80
N THR A 133 -15.05 18.59 5.26
CA THR A 133 -15.84 17.37 5.27
C THR A 133 -16.27 16.97 3.86
N LEU A 134 -16.65 15.71 3.72
CA LEU A 134 -17.18 15.12 2.50
C LEU A 134 -18.64 14.74 2.73
N ARG A 135 -19.55 15.29 1.93
CA ARG A 135 -20.93 14.83 1.84
C ARG A 135 -20.98 13.68 0.85
N VAL A 136 -21.37 12.50 1.35
CA VAL A 136 -21.37 11.25 0.57
C VAL A 136 -22.75 10.65 0.53
N GLU A 137 -23.15 10.15 -0.63
CA GLU A 137 -24.21 9.18 -0.76
C GLU A 137 -23.59 7.79 -0.82
N TYR A 138 -23.89 6.96 0.16
CA TYR A 138 -23.24 5.68 0.40
C TYR A 138 -24.23 4.54 0.48
N GLN A 139 -23.99 3.46 -0.26
CA GLN A 139 -24.80 2.26 -0.21
C GLN A 139 -24.03 1.08 0.35
N SER A 140 -24.29 0.75 1.61
CA SER A 140 -23.76 -0.47 2.23
C SER A 140 -24.40 -1.70 1.59
N PHE A 141 -23.62 -2.75 1.34
CA PHE A 141 -24.17 -4.02 0.84
C PHE A 141 -25.17 -4.70 1.81
N LYS A 142 -25.21 -4.27 3.06
CA LYS A 142 -26.17 -4.75 4.06
C LYS A 142 -27.52 -4.04 3.98
N MET A 143 -27.63 -2.99 3.16
CA MET A 143 -28.82 -2.13 3.10
C MET A 143 -29.27 -1.99 1.65
N SER A 144 -30.57 -2.02 1.43
CA SER A 144 -31.17 -1.83 0.10
C SER A 144 -31.28 -0.36 -0.32
N ILE A 145 -31.13 0.58 0.63
CA ILE A 145 -31.28 2.02 0.41
C ILE A 145 -29.96 2.73 0.70
N SER A 146 -29.57 3.66 -0.18
CA SER A 146 -28.44 4.56 0.07
C SER A 146 -28.74 5.53 1.22
N ARG A 147 -27.69 6.06 1.84
CA ARG A 147 -27.77 7.10 2.88
C ARG A 147 -26.85 8.24 2.51
N ILE A 148 -27.31 9.46 2.77
CA ILE A 148 -26.52 10.67 2.62
C ILE A 148 -26.09 11.13 4.01
N PHE A 149 -24.79 11.38 4.18
CA PHE A 149 -24.21 11.89 5.42
C PHE A 149 -22.86 12.58 5.16
N GLU A 150 -22.38 13.29 6.17
CA GLU A 150 -21.06 13.93 6.11
C GLU A 150 -20.02 13.11 6.86
N ILE A 151 -18.80 13.11 6.32
CA ILE A 151 -17.62 12.45 6.87
C ILE A 151 -16.49 13.47 6.99
N ALA A 152 -15.88 13.57 8.15
CA ALA A 152 -14.56 14.17 8.33
C ALA A 152 -13.49 13.11 8.01
N PRO A 153 -12.79 13.16 6.86
CA PRO A 153 -11.84 12.13 6.47
C PRO A 153 -10.52 12.30 7.25
N TYR A 154 -10.18 11.36 8.12
CA TYR A 154 -8.97 11.40 8.93
C TYR A 154 -7.78 10.77 8.21
N CYS A 155 -7.98 9.61 7.59
CA CYS A 155 -6.98 8.93 6.79
C CYS A 155 -7.62 8.02 5.71
N ILE A 156 -6.80 7.53 4.80
CA ILE A 156 -7.18 6.54 3.78
C ILE A 156 -6.34 5.28 3.95
N LYS A 157 -6.94 4.13 3.63
CA LYS A 157 -6.26 2.82 3.65
C LYS A 157 -6.59 2.04 2.39
N VAL A 158 -5.58 1.37 1.83
CA VAL A 158 -5.78 0.32 0.82
C VAL A 158 -5.82 -1.02 1.52
N PHE A 159 -6.84 -1.82 1.24
CA PHE A 159 -6.94 -3.18 1.74
C PHE A 159 -7.66 -4.06 0.72
N LYS A 160 -7.05 -5.20 0.36
CA LYS A 160 -7.58 -6.15 -0.63
C LYS A 160 -8.08 -5.43 -1.89
N GLN A 161 -7.19 -4.61 -2.49
CA GLN A 161 -7.41 -3.84 -3.73
C GLN A 161 -8.52 -2.79 -3.65
N ARG A 162 -8.99 -2.40 -2.47
CA ARG A 162 -10.02 -1.36 -2.27
C ARG A 162 -9.49 -0.21 -1.45
N TRP A 163 -9.91 0.99 -1.82
CA TRP A 163 -9.67 2.20 -1.05
C TRP A 163 -10.76 2.42 -0.01
N TYR A 164 -10.36 2.76 1.19
CA TYR A 164 -11.24 3.06 2.31
C TYR A 164 -10.92 4.44 2.86
N ILE A 165 -11.96 5.24 3.11
CA ILE A 165 -11.88 6.43 3.96
C ILE A 165 -12.08 5.94 5.40
N ILE A 166 -11.20 6.35 6.29
CA ILE A 166 -11.39 6.23 7.73
C ILE A 166 -11.71 7.62 8.22
N GLY A 167 -12.89 7.80 8.76
CA GLY A 167 -13.35 9.13 9.14
C GLY A 167 -14.46 9.12 10.15
N LEU A 168 -14.66 10.27 10.74
CA LEU A 168 -15.71 10.53 11.71
C LEU A 168 -16.96 10.98 10.95
N ARG A 169 -18.06 10.27 11.18
CA ARG A 169 -19.35 10.68 10.63
C ARG A 169 -20.02 11.69 11.58
N GLU A 170 -20.69 12.67 11.01
CA GLU A 170 -21.50 13.60 11.78
C GLU A 170 -22.46 12.88 12.75
N GLY A 171 -22.44 13.30 14.01
CA GLY A 171 -23.24 12.69 15.09
C GLY A 171 -22.71 11.35 15.65
N ASN A 172 -21.50 10.94 15.26
CA ASN A 172 -20.82 9.78 15.82
C ASN A 172 -19.48 10.18 16.45
N ASP A 173 -19.11 9.49 17.52
CA ASP A 173 -17.82 9.69 18.21
C ASP A 173 -16.77 8.65 17.81
N GLU A 174 -17.13 7.68 16.98
CA GLU A 174 -16.25 6.60 16.56
C GLU A 174 -15.86 6.73 15.07
N LEU A 175 -14.61 6.37 14.76
CA LEU A 175 -14.13 6.31 13.39
C LEU A 175 -14.72 5.08 12.66
N HIS A 176 -15.21 5.32 11.47
CA HIS A 176 -15.77 4.28 10.61
C HIS A 176 -15.00 4.15 9.29
N PHE A 177 -15.12 2.99 8.67
CA PHE A 177 -14.50 2.66 7.39
C PHE A 177 -15.53 2.70 6.27
N TYR A 178 -15.27 3.50 5.25
CA TYR A 178 -16.12 3.67 4.09
C TYR A 178 -15.37 3.30 2.84
N SER A 179 -15.76 2.19 2.20
CA SER A 179 -15.16 1.75 0.95
C SER A 179 -15.56 2.65 -0.21
N LEU A 180 -14.62 3.15 -1.00
CA LEU A 180 -14.89 4.10 -2.10
C LEU A 180 -15.72 3.49 -3.23
N ASP A 181 -15.66 2.17 -3.42
CA ASP A 181 -16.48 1.46 -4.42
C ASP A 181 -17.98 1.42 -4.09
N ARG A 182 -18.36 1.82 -2.87
CA ARG A 182 -19.75 1.91 -2.40
C ARG A 182 -20.28 3.35 -2.35
N VAL A 183 -19.48 4.30 -2.76
CA VAL A 183 -19.87 5.71 -2.85
C VAL A 183 -20.57 5.95 -4.18
N LEU A 184 -21.82 6.36 -4.13
CA LEU A 184 -22.63 6.69 -5.31
C LEU A 184 -22.37 8.12 -5.79
N SER A 185 -22.30 9.06 -4.83
CA SER A 185 -21.96 10.46 -5.09
C SER A 185 -21.12 11.02 -3.94
N MET A 186 -20.27 12.01 -4.25
CA MET A 186 -19.41 12.67 -3.27
C MET A 186 -19.22 14.14 -3.64
N GLN A 187 -19.24 14.99 -2.64
CA GLN A 187 -18.95 16.42 -2.76
C GLN A 187 -18.15 16.89 -1.56
N ILE A 188 -17.15 17.74 -1.80
CA ILE A 188 -16.45 18.45 -0.73
C ILE A 188 -17.38 19.57 -0.23
N THR A 189 -17.56 19.68 1.08
CA THR A 189 -18.39 20.71 1.69
C THR A 189 -17.55 21.95 2.05
N GLU A 190 -18.20 22.96 2.60
CA GLU A 190 -17.53 24.11 3.21
C GLU A 190 -17.29 23.92 4.72
N ASN A 191 -17.76 22.82 5.30
CA ASN A 191 -17.64 22.54 6.72
C ASN A 191 -16.21 22.07 7.05
N ALA A 192 -15.53 22.85 7.89
CA ALA A 192 -14.19 22.51 8.34
C ALA A 192 -14.23 21.52 9.51
N PHE A 193 -13.24 20.62 9.57
CA PHE A 193 -13.02 19.75 10.71
C PHE A 193 -11.57 19.85 11.20
N LYS A 194 -11.29 19.30 12.37
CA LYS A 194 -9.94 19.21 12.91
C LYS A 194 -9.64 17.75 13.30
N VAL A 195 -8.58 17.23 12.74
CA VAL A 195 -8.02 15.96 13.22
C VAL A 195 -7.38 16.23 14.60
N PRO A 196 -7.74 15.50 15.67
CA PRO A 196 -7.10 15.64 16.97
C PRO A 196 -5.57 15.46 16.84
N LYS A 197 -4.80 16.29 17.53
CA LYS A 197 -3.33 16.18 17.52
C LYS A 197 -2.83 14.82 18.06
N SER A 198 -3.64 14.15 18.88
CA SER A 198 -3.37 12.81 19.42
C SER A 198 -3.66 11.69 18.42
N PHE A 199 -4.36 11.97 17.31
CA PHE A 199 -4.67 10.95 16.32
C PHE A 199 -3.41 10.63 15.51
N ASN A 200 -3.08 9.34 15.47
CA ASN A 200 -2.07 8.78 14.61
C ASN A 200 -2.69 7.57 13.89
N ALA A 201 -2.67 7.59 12.56
CA ALA A 201 -3.32 6.57 11.74
C ALA A 201 -2.68 5.19 11.94
N ASP A 202 -1.34 5.12 12.02
CA ASP A 202 -0.61 3.86 12.23
C ASP A 202 -0.92 3.29 13.61
N ALA A 203 -0.89 4.10 14.65
CA ALA A 203 -1.24 3.68 16.00
C ALA A 203 -2.71 3.20 16.10
N PHE A 204 -3.62 3.89 15.40
CA PHE A 204 -5.03 3.50 15.34
C PHE A 204 -5.23 2.15 14.66
N LEU A 205 -4.51 1.91 13.57
CA LEU A 205 -4.64 0.69 12.76
C LEU A 205 -3.73 -0.44 13.23
N HIS A 206 -2.79 -0.16 14.12
CA HIS A 206 -1.71 -1.05 14.53
C HIS A 206 -2.16 -2.45 14.94
N ASN A 207 -3.29 -2.55 15.61
CA ASN A 207 -3.80 -3.83 16.12
C ASN A 207 -4.88 -4.47 15.24
N TYR A 208 -5.14 -3.92 14.04
CA TYR A 208 -6.18 -4.43 13.15
C TYR A 208 -5.59 -5.04 11.88
N TYR A 209 -6.06 -6.23 11.55
CA TYR A 209 -5.68 -6.91 10.30
C TYR A 209 -6.08 -6.11 9.05
N GLY A 210 -7.31 -5.63 9.02
CA GLY A 210 -7.88 -5.06 7.81
C GLY A 210 -8.54 -3.70 7.99
N VAL A 211 -9.83 -3.67 7.70
CA VAL A 211 -10.68 -2.47 7.66
C VAL A 211 -11.91 -2.58 8.56
N MET A 212 -11.87 -3.47 9.51
CA MET A 212 -12.86 -3.57 10.56
C MET A 212 -12.19 -3.21 11.87
N ALA A 213 -12.40 -1.97 12.33
CA ALA A 213 -12.13 -1.60 13.71
C ALA A 213 -13.38 -1.89 14.55
N GLY A 214 -13.17 -2.16 15.80
CA GLY A 214 -14.25 -2.41 16.76
C GLY A 214 -13.79 -2.16 18.17
N THR A 215 -14.65 -2.45 19.12
CA THR A 215 -14.35 -2.32 20.56
C THR A 215 -13.54 -3.49 21.14
N MET A 216 -13.24 -4.50 20.30
CA MET A 216 -12.46 -5.65 20.76
C MET A 216 -11.00 -5.24 20.98
N PRO A 217 -10.45 -5.48 22.18
CA PRO A 217 -9.03 -5.22 22.45
C PRO A 217 -8.14 -6.18 21.65
N ALA A 218 -6.90 -5.75 21.39
CA ALA A 218 -5.88 -6.68 20.92
C ALA A 218 -5.55 -7.71 21.99
N GLU A 219 -5.37 -8.94 21.57
CA GLU A 219 -5.01 -10.06 22.42
C GLU A 219 -4.08 -11.04 21.70
N SER A 220 -3.46 -11.95 22.45
CA SER A 220 -2.61 -12.99 21.87
C SER A 220 -3.48 -14.03 21.15
N VAL A 221 -3.27 -14.16 19.84
CA VAL A 221 -3.84 -15.23 19.02
C VAL A 221 -2.74 -16.20 18.65
N LEU A 222 -2.87 -17.48 19.05
CA LEU A 222 -1.93 -18.54 18.76
C LEU A 222 -2.55 -19.52 17.76
N LEU A 223 -1.85 -19.72 16.65
CA LEU A 223 -2.22 -20.63 15.58
C LEU A 223 -1.23 -21.79 15.48
N ARG A 224 -1.73 -23.02 15.38
CA ARG A 224 -0.96 -24.16 14.87
C ARG A 224 -1.22 -24.27 13.39
N VAL A 225 -0.14 -24.35 12.60
CA VAL A 225 -0.18 -24.24 11.14
C VAL A 225 0.59 -25.41 10.53
N THR A 226 0.06 -26.02 9.48
CA THR A 226 0.77 -27.08 8.73
C THR A 226 2.09 -26.55 8.15
N PRO A 227 3.12 -27.40 7.93
CA PRO A 227 4.40 -26.97 7.36
C PRO A 227 4.23 -26.32 5.98
N PHE A 228 3.27 -26.79 5.18
CA PHE A 228 2.94 -26.23 3.88
C PHE A 228 2.46 -24.79 4.01
N ARG A 229 1.44 -24.53 4.82
CA ARG A 229 0.87 -23.19 5.02
C ARG A 229 1.84 -22.25 5.72
N ALA A 230 2.68 -22.75 6.61
CA ALA A 230 3.68 -21.97 7.33
C ALA A 230 4.66 -21.26 6.37
N ASN A 231 5.00 -21.87 5.22
CA ASN A 231 5.86 -21.24 4.23
C ASN A 231 5.21 -19.99 3.61
N TYR A 232 3.90 -20.01 3.38
CA TYR A 232 3.16 -18.84 2.88
C TYR A 232 3.11 -17.72 3.92
N LEU A 233 2.87 -18.06 5.19
CA LEU A 233 2.85 -17.06 6.27
C LEU A 233 4.23 -16.42 6.50
N ARG A 234 5.33 -17.15 6.28
CA ARG A 234 6.69 -16.59 6.34
C ARG A 234 6.97 -15.66 5.17
N SER A 235 6.50 -16.02 3.97
CA SER A 235 6.74 -15.22 2.76
C SER A 235 5.87 -13.96 2.71
N LEU A 236 4.65 -14.03 3.24
CA LEU A 236 3.70 -12.93 3.31
C LEU A 236 2.99 -12.95 4.67
N PRO A 237 3.56 -12.29 5.69
CA PRO A 237 2.96 -12.20 7.00
C PRO A 237 1.57 -11.55 6.97
N LEU A 238 0.63 -12.08 7.73
CA LEU A 238 -0.73 -11.53 7.83
C LEU A 238 -0.78 -10.19 8.55
N HIS A 239 0.11 -10.02 9.50
CA HIS A 239 0.18 -8.84 10.35
C HIS A 239 1.61 -8.62 10.82
N HIS A 240 2.00 -7.36 11.06
CA HIS A 240 3.35 -7.02 11.52
C HIS A 240 3.73 -7.69 12.85
N SER A 241 2.74 -8.02 13.71
CA SER A 241 2.98 -8.73 14.98
C SER A 241 3.16 -10.24 14.83
N GLN A 242 3.15 -10.78 13.60
CA GLN A 242 3.34 -12.21 13.35
C GLN A 242 4.70 -12.65 13.86
N ASN A 243 4.71 -13.63 14.77
CA ASN A 243 5.91 -14.22 15.30
C ASN A 243 5.81 -15.76 15.27
N GLU A 244 6.78 -16.43 14.67
CA GLU A 244 6.87 -17.88 14.70
C GLU A 244 7.57 -18.31 15.98
N VAL A 245 6.80 -18.82 16.97
CA VAL A 245 7.28 -19.15 18.31
C VAL A 245 7.79 -20.58 18.43
N GLU A 246 7.38 -21.46 17.50
CA GLU A 246 7.82 -22.86 17.45
C GLU A 246 7.78 -23.37 16.00
N ARG A 247 8.74 -24.21 15.66
CA ARG A 247 8.81 -24.89 14.36
C ARG A 247 9.25 -26.32 14.55
N THR A 248 8.46 -27.25 14.01
CA THR A 248 8.75 -28.69 13.95
C THR A 248 8.57 -29.18 12.51
N ASP A 249 8.84 -30.46 12.27
CA ASP A 249 8.57 -31.08 10.96
C ASP A 249 7.07 -31.31 10.72
N GLU A 250 6.25 -31.34 11.77
CA GLU A 250 4.81 -31.61 11.69
C GLU A 250 3.96 -30.33 11.67
N TYR A 251 4.43 -29.28 12.31
CA TYR A 251 3.70 -27.99 12.42
C TYR A 251 4.63 -26.82 12.76
N SER A 252 4.08 -25.60 12.62
CA SER A 252 4.63 -24.38 13.21
C SER A 252 3.57 -23.70 14.08
N LEU A 253 4.01 -22.99 15.13
CA LEU A 253 3.19 -22.14 15.94
C LEU A 253 3.45 -20.68 15.60
N PHE A 254 2.41 -19.97 15.20
CA PHE A 254 2.46 -18.53 14.96
C PHE A 254 1.64 -17.78 16.01
N GLU A 255 2.24 -16.81 16.66
CA GLU A 255 1.61 -15.93 17.62
C GLU A 255 1.42 -14.54 16.99
N TYR A 256 0.25 -13.94 17.29
CA TYR A 256 -0.12 -12.60 16.87
C TYR A 256 -0.61 -11.81 18.07
N TRP A 257 -0.28 -10.52 18.12
CA TRP A 257 -0.93 -9.56 19.01
C TRP A 257 -1.86 -8.70 18.17
N ILE A 258 -3.16 -9.00 18.18
CA ILE A 258 -4.12 -8.45 17.23
C ILE A 258 -5.54 -8.43 17.81
N ALA A 259 -6.36 -7.47 17.37
CA ALA A 259 -7.79 -7.50 17.59
C ALA A 259 -8.43 -8.49 16.60
N PRO A 260 -9.04 -9.62 17.08
CA PRO A 260 -9.55 -10.65 16.18
C PRO A 260 -10.90 -10.25 15.57
N THR A 261 -10.87 -9.23 14.72
CA THR A 261 -12.03 -8.71 13.99
C THR A 261 -12.57 -9.70 12.95
N ALA A 262 -13.77 -9.44 12.42
CA ALA A 262 -14.42 -10.37 11.52
C ALA A 262 -13.63 -10.60 10.21
N ASP A 263 -12.92 -9.60 9.72
CA ASP A 263 -12.05 -9.70 8.54
C ASP A 263 -10.82 -10.59 8.80
N PHE A 264 -10.21 -10.51 10.00
CA PHE A 264 -9.15 -11.43 10.40
C PHE A 264 -9.66 -12.87 10.55
N ILE A 265 -10.81 -13.05 11.20
CA ILE A 265 -11.44 -14.37 11.32
C ILE A 265 -11.75 -14.97 9.95
N GLN A 266 -12.25 -14.16 9.02
CA GLN A 266 -12.53 -14.61 7.66
C GLN A 266 -11.25 -15.01 6.91
N GLU A 267 -10.16 -14.26 7.11
CA GLU A 267 -8.86 -14.62 6.53
C GLU A 267 -8.39 -15.97 7.06
N LEU A 268 -8.43 -16.17 8.36
CA LEU A 268 -8.06 -17.45 8.95
C LEU A 268 -8.91 -18.60 8.41
N ARG A 269 -10.21 -18.38 8.22
CA ARG A 269 -11.10 -19.40 7.63
C ARG A 269 -10.69 -19.82 6.22
N SER A 270 -10.11 -18.92 5.44
CA SER A 270 -9.63 -19.24 4.09
C SER A 270 -8.44 -20.22 4.09
N PHE A 271 -7.80 -20.42 5.24
CA PHE A 271 -6.67 -21.33 5.39
C PHE A 271 -7.06 -22.72 5.91
N LEU A 272 -8.32 -22.94 6.24
CA LEU A 272 -8.76 -24.28 6.65
C LEU A 272 -8.58 -25.31 5.52
N PRO A 273 -8.17 -26.55 5.83
CA PRO A 273 -7.92 -27.09 7.18
C PRO A 273 -6.49 -26.90 7.69
N ASP A 274 -5.65 -26.11 7.03
CA ASP A 274 -4.21 -25.98 7.32
C ASP A 274 -3.88 -25.26 8.63
N ILE A 275 -4.87 -24.69 9.30
CA ILE A 275 -4.70 -23.99 10.57
C ILE A 275 -5.62 -24.52 11.65
N ILE A 276 -5.16 -24.42 12.90
CA ILE A 276 -5.96 -24.64 14.11
C ILE A 276 -5.71 -23.46 15.04
N VAL A 277 -6.79 -22.79 15.43
CA VAL A 277 -6.72 -21.74 16.48
C VAL A 277 -6.56 -22.42 17.83
N LEU A 278 -5.45 -22.12 18.53
CA LEU A 278 -5.18 -22.64 19.86
C LEU A 278 -5.64 -21.68 20.96
N ARG A 279 -5.45 -20.39 20.76
CA ARG A 279 -5.84 -19.29 21.67
C ARG A 279 -6.34 -18.09 20.87
N PRO A 280 -7.24 -17.27 21.42
CA PRO A 280 -8.02 -17.50 22.65
C PRO A 280 -9.12 -18.55 22.44
N LEU A 281 -9.63 -19.13 23.54
CA LEU A 281 -10.64 -20.21 23.47
C LEU A 281 -11.92 -19.79 22.75
N TRP A 282 -12.43 -18.59 23.01
CA TRP A 282 -13.62 -18.07 22.35
C TRP A 282 -13.47 -17.96 20.81
N LEU A 283 -12.26 -17.66 20.35
CA LEU A 283 -11.95 -17.63 18.92
C LEU A 283 -11.88 -19.05 18.34
N ARG A 284 -11.22 -19.96 19.05
CA ARG A 284 -11.15 -21.38 18.66
C ARG A 284 -12.54 -21.99 18.47
N GLU A 285 -13.50 -21.70 19.34
CA GLU A 285 -14.88 -22.19 19.26
C GLU A 285 -15.57 -21.77 17.94
N LYS A 286 -15.21 -20.62 17.37
CA LYS A 286 -15.74 -20.17 16.07
C LYS A 286 -15.23 -20.98 14.87
N PHE A 287 -14.24 -21.83 15.06
CA PHE A 287 -13.64 -22.68 14.01
C PHE A 287 -13.99 -24.17 14.18
N ILE A 288 -14.65 -24.55 15.26
CA ILE A 288 -15.02 -25.95 15.53
C ILE A 288 -16.41 -26.29 14.95
N ASN A 289 -17.20 -25.27 14.57
CA ASN A 289 -18.55 -25.44 14.02
C ASN A 289 -18.60 -25.33 12.50
#